data_3823b532e13678d29420c5c37e4b8c4c
#
_entry.id   3823b532e13678d29420c5c37e4b8c4c
#
_cell.length_a   1.000
_cell.length_b   1.000
_cell.length_c   1.000
_cell.angle_alpha   90.00
_cell.angle_beta   90.00
_cell.angle_gamma   90.00
#
_symmetry.space_group_name_H-M   'P 1'
#
loop_
_entity.id
_entity.type
_entity.pdbx_description
1 polymer ?
#
loop_
_entity_poly.entity_id
_entity_poly.type
_entity_poly.pdbx_seq_one_letter_code
_entity_poly.pdbx_strand_id
1 'polypeptide(L)'
;DPAILQGFNDLILQQNIPAVVAAMEISSPINYVGNINARKAPVYFSNNWDDDLFKPNSILDMFSQLTGPKHLDLLAGIHMSAEISGLLGLPGLPWDNVHSWFDYWLKGINNGFMSQPAVTMAVKHTSDTTTFASWPSSTVATKTFYLGPRAFNPSGKGTLNNSANLVSFTDAILSGLDTLATSGQVPVIAQLLEPVVPITVSMSAISVVNGIVYQSGALSSGIKLRGIPKLNIWITPSLAQAELVVYLYDVDSTGTGTLITHGPVSLHSATPGKTIQLSMELTATAWDVPAGHRLAIAIDTYDPLYSVPTLSLYTVGFPLSAGKQSVLTVQYVN
;
A
#
# COMPACT_ATOMS: atom_id res chain seq x y z
N ASP A 1 20.64 -17.27 -15.08
CA ASP A 1 20.71 -16.47 -16.30
C ASP A 1 21.56 -15.21 -16.07
N PRO A 2 22.63 -14.97 -16.88
CA PRO A 2 23.49 -13.79 -16.72
C PRO A 2 22.71 -12.46 -16.77
N ALA A 3 21.64 -12.38 -17.55
CA ALA A 3 20.82 -11.16 -17.66
C ALA A 3 20.09 -10.84 -16.35
N ILE A 4 19.64 -11.86 -15.62
CA ILE A 4 19.00 -11.69 -14.31
C ILE A 4 20.04 -11.16 -13.30
N LEU A 5 21.24 -11.76 -13.29
CA LEU A 5 22.32 -11.31 -12.39
C LEU A 5 22.74 -9.88 -12.71
N GLN A 6 22.83 -9.51 -14.01
CA GLN A 6 23.13 -8.14 -14.41
C GLN A 6 22.03 -7.18 -13.93
N GLY A 7 20.76 -7.55 -14.10
CA GLY A 7 19.63 -6.74 -13.62
C GLY A 7 19.67 -6.52 -12.10
N PHE A 8 19.99 -7.54 -11.32
CA PHE A 8 20.19 -7.40 -9.86
C PHE A 8 21.35 -6.47 -9.52
N ASN A 9 22.48 -6.60 -10.20
CA ASN A 9 23.62 -5.72 -9.98
C ASN A 9 23.28 -4.26 -10.34
N ASP A 10 22.58 -4.04 -11.44
CA ASP A 10 22.15 -2.72 -11.86
C ASP A 10 21.18 -2.09 -10.85
N LEU A 11 20.26 -2.87 -10.26
CA LEU A 11 19.38 -2.40 -9.16
C LEU A 11 20.18 -2.02 -7.91
N ILE A 12 21.09 -2.89 -7.45
CA ILE A 12 21.90 -2.66 -6.26
C ILE A 12 22.78 -1.41 -6.44
N LEU A 13 23.35 -1.24 -7.62
CA LEU A 13 24.24 -0.11 -7.94
C LEU A 13 23.47 1.13 -8.42
N GLN A 14 22.13 1.06 -8.48
CA GLN A 14 21.26 2.12 -9.01
C GLN A 14 21.68 2.58 -10.43
N GLN A 15 22.10 1.64 -11.24
CA GLN A 15 22.54 1.87 -12.64
C GLN A 15 21.53 1.27 -13.62
N ASN A 16 21.43 1.85 -14.81
CA ASN A 16 20.60 1.34 -15.90
C ASN A 16 19.12 1.07 -15.50
N ILE A 17 18.60 1.75 -14.48
CA ILE A 17 17.25 1.53 -13.94
C ILE A 17 16.18 1.46 -15.05
N PRO A 18 16.17 2.35 -16.08
CA PRO A 18 15.19 2.24 -17.15
C PRO A 18 15.24 0.90 -17.92
N ALA A 19 16.43 0.35 -18.13
CA ALA A 19 16.58 -0.95 -18.82
C ALA A 19 16.12 -2.12 -17.93
N VAL A 20 16.39 -2.05 -16.62
CA VAL A 20 15.91 -3.05 -15.66
C VAL A 20 14.39 -3.04 -15.58
N VAL A 21 13.78 -1.84 -15.47
CA VAL A 21 12.31 -1.70 -15.46
C VAL A 21 11.70 -2.26 -16.73
N ALA A 22 12.24 -1.91 -17.90
CA ALA A 22 11.75 -2.43 -19.19
C ALA A 22 11.83 -3.97 -19.27
N ALA A 23 12.91 -4.57 -18.76
CA ALA A 23 13.04 -6.03 -18.70
C ALA A 23 12.03 -6.69 -17.76
N MET A 24 11.75 -6.07 -16.61
CA MET A 24 10.73 -6.53 -15.68
C MET A 24 9.32 -6.40 -16.27
N GLU A 25 9.04 -5.31 -16.98
CA GLU A 25 7.75 -5.10 -17.66
C GLU A 25 7.45 -6.20 -18.68
N ILE A 26 8.43 -6.63 -19.48
CA ILE A 26 8.26 -7.72 -20.46
C ILE A 26 7.81 -9.01 -19.75
N SER A 27 8.30 -9.25 -18.54
CA SER A 27 7.96 -10.44 -17.75
C SER A 27 6.66 -10.30 -16.97
N SER A 28 6.07 -9.12 -16.91
CA SER A 28 4.87 -8.85 -16.12
C SER A 28 3.61 -9.43 -16.79
N PRO A 29 2.83 -10.29 -16.09
CA PRO A 29 1.61 -10.90 -16.65
C PRO A 29 0.55 -9.89 -17.11
N ILE A 30 0.53 -8.68 -16.56
CA ILE A 30 -0.44 -7.64 -16.91
C ILE A 30 -0.31 -7.23 -18.40
N ASN A 31 0.88 -7.30 -18.98
CA ASN A 31 1.12 -7.00 -20.39
C ASN A 31 0.50 -8.03 -21.33
N TYR A 32 0.08 -9.18 -20.82
CA TYR A 32 -0.52 -10.27 -21.58
C TYR A 32 -2.03 -10.42 -21.37
N VAL A 33 -2.66 -9.49 -20.65
CA VAL A 33 -4.11 -9.50 -20.39
C VAL A 33 -4.92 -9.61 -21.67
N GLY A 34 -4.53 -8.91 -22.74
CA GLY A 34 -5.19 -9.00 -24.04
C GLY A 34 -5.22 -10.44 -24.59
N ASN A 35 -4.09 -11.16 -24.50
CA ASN A 35 -3.99 -12.55 -24.95
C ASN A 35 -4.80 -13.51 -24.07
N ILE A 36 -4.82 -13.27 -22.75
CA ILE A 36 -5.61 -14.07 -21.80
C ILE A 36 -7.10 -13.88 -22.08
N ASN A 37 -7.53 -12.63 -22.28
CA ASN A 37 -8.92 -12.30 -22.58
C ASN A 37 -9.39 -12.87 -23.92
N ALA A 38 -8.56 -12.80 -24.96
CA ALA A 38 -8.86 -13.37 -26.27
C ALA A 38 -9.11 -14.90 -26.22
N ARG A 39 -8.37 -15.59 -25.35
CA ARG A 39 -8.52 -17.03 -25.13
C ARG A 39 -9.61 -17.38 -24.10
N LYS A 40 -10.16 -16.40 -23.40
CA LYS A 40 -11.07 -16.59 -22.25
C LYS A 40 -10.54 -17.59 -21.24
N ALA A 41 -9.21 -17.59 -21.04
CA ALA A 41 -8.55 -18.50 -20.13
C ALA A 41 -9.02 -18.25 -18.70
N PRO A 42 -9.44 -19.29 -17.96
CA PRO A 42 -9.78 -19.15 -16.54
C PRO A 42 -8.55 -18.80 -15.72
N VAL A 43 -8.64 -17.78 -14.85
CA VAL A 43 -7.51 -17.31 -14.02
C VAL A 43 -7.91 -17.27 -12.56
N TYR A 44 -7.09 -17.91 -11.73
CA TYR A 44 -7.18 -17.86 -10.27
C TYR A 44 -5.97 -17.13 -9.71
N PHE A 45 -6.23 -16.21 -8.78
CA PHE A 45 -5.20 -15.49 -8.04
C PHE A 45 -5.28 -15.77 -6.55
N SER A 46 -4.14 -15.93 -5.92
CA SER A 46 -3.95 -15.83 -4.48
C SER A 46 -2.80 -14.85 -4.22
N ASN A 47 -2.96 -13.97 -3.23
CA ASN A 47 -1.91 -13.07 -2.78
C ASN A 47 -2.18 -12.63 -1.34
N ASN A 48 -1.16 -12.04 -0.71
CA ASN A 48 -1.20 -11.61 0.68
C ASN A 48 -1.08 -10.09 0.79
N TRP A 49 -1.74 -9.48 1.80
CA TRP A 49 -1.77 -8.03 1.96
C TRP A 49 -0.40 -7.41 2.21
N ASP A 50 0.48 -8.10 2.92
CA ASP A 50 1.80 -7.62 3.30
C ASP A 50 2.91 -8.24 2.43
N ASP A 51 2.58 -8.60 1.18
CA ASP A 51 3.54 -9.05 0.18
C ASP A 51 4.24 -7.86 -0.45
N ASP A 52 5.45 -7.54 0.03
CA ASP A 52 6.26 -6.45 -0.49
C ASP A 52 7.05 -6.79 -1.76
N LEU A 53 7.13 -8.09 -2.11
CA LEU A 53 7.76 -8.53 -3.36
C LEU A 53 6.80 -8.42 -4.55
N PHE A 54 5.56 -8.91 -4.35
CA PHE A 54 4.51 -8.89 -5.37
C PHE A 54 3.26 -8.22 -4.81
N LYS A 55 3.29 -6.90 -4.77
CA LYS A 55 2.23 -6.09 -4.16
C LYS A 55 0.84 -6.46 -4.70
N PRO A 56 -0.15 -6.63 -3.83
CA PRO A 56 -1.53 -6.95 -4.21
C PRO A 56 -2.17 -5.91 -5.12
N ASN A 57 -1.63 -4.69 -5.19
CA ASN A 57 -2.05 -3.65 -6.13
C ASN A 57 -2.04 -4.14 -7.58
N SER A 58 -0.94 -4.76 -8.00
CA SER A 58 -0.77 -5.25 -9.38
C SER A 58 -1.77 -6.35 -9.71
N ILE A 59 -2.09 -7.20 -8.75
CA ILE A 59 -3.06 -8.27 -8.92
C ILE A 59 -4.48 -7.72 -9.00
N LEU A 60 -4.84 -6.75 -8.15
CA LEU A 60 -6.13 -6.05 -8.23
C LEU A 60 -6.29 -5.35 -9.57
N ASP A 61 -5.24 -4.71 -10.07
CA ASP A 61 -5.26 -4.04 -11.38
C ASP A 61 -5.42 -5.05 -12.52
N MET A 62 -4.60 -6.11 -12.56
CA MET A 62 -4.73 -7.16 -13.55
C MET A 62 -6.10 -7.85 -13.50
N PHE A 63 -6.58 -8.19 -12.29
CA PHE A 63 -7.90 -8.80 -12.10
C PHE A 63 -9.01 -7.92 -12.68
N SER A 64 -8.93 -6.61 -12.49
CA SER A 64 -9.92 -5.66 -13.02
C SER A 64 -10.03 -5.69 -14.55
N GLN A 65 -8.94 -5.97 -15.25
CA GLN A 65 -8.84 -5.97 -16.70
C GLN A 65 -9.19 -7.31 -17.36
N LEU A 66 -9.23 -8.39 -16.59
CA LEU A 66 -9.62 -9.71 -17.11
C LEU A 66 -11.13 -9.76 -17.36
N THR A 67 -11.54 -10.35 -18.51
CA THR A 67 -12.93 -10.49 -18.93
C THR A 67 -13.44 -11.94 -18.94
N GLY A 68 -12.53 -12.91 -18.82
CA GLY A 68 -12.83 -14.33 -18.69
C GLY A 68 -13.23 -14.73 -17.26
N PRO A 69 -13.48 -16.03 -17.03
CA PRO A 69 -13.68 -16.57 -15.69
C PRO A 69 -12.48 -16.28 -14.80
N LYS A 70 -12.72 -15.74 -13.61
CA LYS A 70 -11.65 -15.33 -12.71
C LYS A 70 -12.07 -15.43 -11.25
N HIS A 71 -11.09 -15.69 -10.38
CA HIS A 71 -11.26 -15.69 -8.94
C HIS A 71 -10.02 -15.09 -8.26
N LEU A 72 -10.20 -14.42 -7.12
CA LEU A 72 -9.13 -13.75 -6.38
C LEU A 72 -9.35 -13.95 -4.88
N ASP A 73 -8.37 -14.53 -4.21
CA ASP A 73 -8.25 -14.57 -2.76
C ASP A 73 -7.12 -13.64 -2.31
N LEU A 74 -7.44 -12.64 -1.49
CA LEU A 74 -6.49 -11.77 -0.82
C LEU A 74 -6.49 -12.08 0.67
N LEU A 75 -5.35 -12.53 1.18
CA LEU A 75 -5.20 -13.14 2.49
C LEU A 75 -4.36 -12.26 3.41
N ALA A 76 -4.47 -12.45 4.71
CA ALA A 76 -3.57 -11.82 5.67
C ALA A 76 -2.25 -12.60 5.71
N GLY A 77 -1.14 -11.91 5.45
CA GLY A 77 0.18 -12.53 5.43
C GLY A 77 1.17 -11.76 4.58
N ILE A 78 2.42 -12.22 4.64
CA ILE A 78 3.52 -11.78 3.78
C ILE A 78 3.67 -12.73 2.58
N HIS A 79 4.67 -12.50 1.74
CA HIS A 79 4.94 -13.33 0.56
C HIS A 79 4.81 -14.83 0.85
N MET A 80 3.86 -15.48 0.20
CA MET A 80 3.46 -16.90 0.29
C MET A 80 3.16 -17.45 1.70
N SER A 81 3.04 -16.63 2.73
CA SER A 81 2.86 -17.14 4.10
C SER A 81 1.54 -17.88 4.31
N ALA A 82 0.45 -17.41 3.70
CA ALA A 82 -0.84 -18.07 3.76
C ALA A 82 -0.88 -19.39 2.96
N GLU A 83 0.01 -19.56 2.02
CA GLU A 83 0.12 -20.76 1.16
C GLU A 83 1.02 -21.85 1.74
N ILE A 84 1.85 -21.54 2.76
CA ILE A 84 2.81 -22.52 3.34
C ILE A 84 2.11 -23.76 3.88
N SER A 85 0.95 -23.63 4.50
CA SER A 85 0.20 -24.76 5.05
C SER A 85 -0.06 -25.85 4.00
N GLY A 86 -0.49 -25.47 2.80
CA GLY A 86 -0.76 -26.38 1.70
C GLY A 86 0.50 -27.03 1.12
N LEU A 87 1.64 -26.32 1.11
CA LEU A 87 2.93 -26.92 0.73
C LEU A 87 3.36 -28.04 1.68
N LEU A 88 2.90 -27.98 2.93
CA LEU A 88 3.12 -29.01 3.95
C LEU A 88 2.01 -30.09 3.97
N GLY A 89 1.08 -30.05 3.03
CA GLY A 89 -0.06 -30.97 2.96
C GLY A 89 -1.13 -30.71 4.03
N LEU A 90 -1.14 -29.53 4.64
CA LEU A 90 -2.14 -29.13 5.63
C LEU A 90 -3.30 -28.39 4.93
N PRO A 91 -4.52 -28.43 5.48
CA PRO A 91 -5.65 -27.66 4.96
C PRO A 91 -5.36 -26.16 4.98
N GLY A 92 -5.88 -25.46 3.98
CA GLY A 92 -5.76 -24.00 3.91
C GLY A 92 -6.59 -23.42 2.78
N LEU A 93 -7.26 -22.30 3.04
CA LEU A 93 -8.20 -21.67 2.11
C LEU A 93 -7.67 -21.56 0.68
N PRO A 94 -6.44 -21.04 0.42
CA PRO A 94 -5.99 -20.87 -0.96
C PRO A 94 -5.84 -22.22 -1.68
N TRP A 95 -5.40 -23.26 -1.00
CA TRP A 95 -5.22 -24.59 -1.63
C TRP A 95 -6.55 -25.32 -1.85
N ASP A 96 -7.49 -25.22 -0.91
CA ASP A 96 -8.82 -25.79 -1.06
C ASP A 96 -9.54 -25.14 -2.26
N ASN A 97 -9.40 -23.83 -2.41
CA ASN A 97 -9.93 -23.08 -3.53
C ASN A 97 -9.22 -23.42 -4.86
N VAL A 98 -7.90 -23.52 -4.88
CA VAL A 98 -7.11 -23.93 -6.07
C VAL A 98 -7.51 -25.32 -6.52
N HIS A 99 -7.64 -26.29 -5.61
CA HIS A 99 -8.08 -27.63 -5.94
C HIS A 99 -9.50 -27.63 -6.53
N SER A 100 -10.43 -26.90 -5.91
CA SER A 100 -11.82 -26.76 -6.41
C SER A 100 -11.87 -26.08 -7.77
N TRP A 101 -11.02 -25.08 -8.00
CA TRP A 101 -10.88 -24.39 -9.29
C TRP A 101 -10.41 -25.35 -10.39
N PHE A 102 -9.34 -26.13 -10.15
CA PHE A 102 -8.84 -27.11 -11.13
C PHE A 102 -9.77 -28.30 -11.32
N ASP A 103 -10.46 -28.76 -10.29
CA ASP A 103 -11.48 -29.79 -10.42
C ASP A 103 -12.62 -29.34 -11.36
N TYR A 104 -13.05 -28.09 -11.24
CA TYR A 104 -14.05 -27.54 -12.14
C TYR A 104 -13.54 -27.38 -13.57
N TRP A 105 -12.38 -26.69 -13.77
CA TRP A 105 -11.93 -26.31 -15.10
C TRP A 105 -11.19 -27.40 -15.86
N LEU A 106 -10.49 -28.29 -15.19
CA LEU A 106 -9.69 -29.35 -15.85
C LEU A 106 -10.38 -30.70 -15.84
N LYS A 107 -11.17 -31.01 -14.80
CA LYS A 107 -11.85 -32.30 -14.67
C LYS A 107 -13.34 -32.22 -15.00
N GLY A 108 -13.91 -31.03 -15.16
CA GLY A 108 -15.34 -30.84 -15.44
C GLY A 108 -16.25 -31.14 -14.25
N ILE A 109 -15.73 -31.16 -13.02
CA ILE A 109 -16.49 -31.46 -11.81
C ILE A 109 -17.28 -30.22 -11.41
N ASN A 110 -18.61 -30.29 -11.46
CA ASN A 110 -19.45 -29.22 -10.94
C ASN A 110 -19.50 -29.27 -9.40
N ASN A 111 -18.58 -28.58 -8.77
CA ASN A 111 -18.38 -28.52 -7.31
C ASN A 111 -18.97 -27.24 -6.67
N GLY A 112 -19.72 -26.44 -7.44
CA GLY A 112 -20.30 -25.18 -6.96
C GLY A 112 -19.32 -24.01 -6.82
N PHE A 113 -18.03 -24.18 -7.09
CA PHE A 113 -17.02 -23.12 -6.92
C PHE A 113 -17.38 -21.85 -7.70
N MET A 114 -17.84 -21.99 -8.94
CA MET A 114 -18.17 -20.83 -9.79
C MET A 114 -19.42 -20.06 -9.34
N SER A 115 -20.16 -20.57 -8.33
CA SER A 115 -21.27 -19.84 -7.70
C SER A 115 -20.84 -18.98 -6.51
N GLN A 116 -19.58 -19.07 -6.10
CA GLN A 116 -19.01 -18.23 -5.04
C GLN A 116 -18.73 -16.81 -5.55
N PRO A 117 -18.64 -15.81 -4.65
CA PRO A 117 -18.16 -14.49 -5.01
C PRO A 117 -16.78 -14.56 -5.66
N ALA A 118 -16.55 -13.74 -6.69
CA ALA A 118 -15.30 -13.79 -7.45
C ALA A 118 -14.09 -13.25 -6.70
N VAL A 119 -14.31 -12.51 -5.61
CA VAL A 119 -13.23 -11.94 -4.78
C VAL A 119 -13.50 -12.17 -3.31
N THR A 120 -12.51 -12.69 -2.60
CA THR A 120 -12.49 -12.83 -1.14
C THR A 120 -11.32 -12.01 -0.59
N MET A 121 -11.60 -11.17 0.40
CA MET A 121 -10.61 -10.34 1.09
C MET A 121 -10.64 -10.66 2.58
N ALA A 122 -9.60 -11.28 3.12
CA ALA A 122 -9.40 -11.41 4.55
C ALA A 122 -9.16 -10.02 5.16
N VAL A 123 -9.75 -9.75 6.31
CA VAL A 123 -9.53 -8.50 7.05
C VAL A 123 -8.33 -8.67 7.97
N LYS A 124 -7.32 -7.80 7.85
CA LYS A 124 -6.09 -7.89 8.65
C LYS A 124 -6.42 -7.89 10.15
N HIS A 125 -5.71 -8.74 10.90
CA HIS A 125 -5.82 -8.90 12.37
C HIS A 125 -7.20 -9.30 12.89
N THR A 126 -8.05 -9.87 12.04
CA THR A 126 -9.35 -10.44 12.41
C THR A 126 -9.53 -11.82 11.78
N SER A 127 -10.62 -12.49 12.12
CA SER A 127 -11.07 -13.69 11.41
C SER A 127 -12.08 -13.37 10.30
N ASP A 128 -12.38 -12.10 10.09
CA ASP A 128 -13.42 -11.67 9.16
C ASP A 128 -12.94 -11.66 7.71
N THR A 129 -13.89 -11.85 6.81
CA THR A 129 -13.68 -11.72 5.37
C THR A 129 -14.73 -10.80 4.76
N THR A 130 -14.37 -10.13 3.67
CA THR A 130 -15.30 -9.40 2.82
C THR A 130 -15.28 -10.00 1.43
N THR A 131 -16.44 -10.23 0.84
CA THR A 131 -16.54 -10.82 -0.50
C THR A 131 -17.20 -9.87 -1.48
N PHE A 132 -16.79 -9.97 -2.77
CA PHE A 132 -17.36 -9.17 -3.85
C PHE A 132 -17.64 -10.04 -5.08
N ALA A 133 -18.76 -9.79 -5.73
CA ALA A 133 -19.11 -10.46 -6.98
C ALA A 133 -18.17 -10.06 -8.14
N SER A 134 -17.54 -8.88 -8.04
CA SER A 134 -16.57 -8.36 -9.02
C SER A 134 -15.63 -7.36 -8.37
N TRP A 135 -14.49 -7.11 -9.00
CA TRP A 135 -13.59 -6.01 -8.64
C TRP A 135 -13.15 -5.24 -9.90
N PRO A 136 -13.20 -3.90 -9.92
CA PRO A 136 -13.75 -3.04 -8.86
C PRO A 136 -15.24 -3.34 -8.57
N SER A 137 -15.65 -3.16 -7.32
CA SER A 137 -17.05 -3.36 -6.92
C SER A 137 -17.76 -2.02 -6.79
N SER A 138 -19.01 -1.97 -7.24
CA SER A 138 -19.88 -0.79 -7.09
C SER A 138 -20.27 -0.50 -5.63
N THR A 139 -20.05 -1.46 -4.72
CA THR A 139 -20.28 -1.29 -3.29
C THR A 139 -19.11 -0.64 -2.57
N VAL A 140 -17.96 -0.47 -3.25
CA VAL A 140 -16.78 0.19 -2.71
C VAL A 140 -16.85 1.67 -3.04
N ALA A 141 -16.97 2.49 -2.00
CA ALA A 141 -16.98 3.93 -2.08
C ALA A 141 -15.56 4.49 -1.89
N THR A 142 -15.40 5.76 -2.20
CA THR A 142 -14.13 6.49 -2.04
C THR A 142 -14.31 7.65 -1.08
N LYS A 143 -13.39 7.81 -0.13
CA LYS A 143 -13.32 8.95 0.77
C LYS A 143 -12.01 9.69 0.57
N THR A 144 -12.09 11.01 0.44
CA THR A 144 -10.94 11.90 0.26
C THR A 144 -10.73 12.74 1.51
N PHE A 145 -9.48 12.82 1.95
CA PHE A 145 -9.04 13.69 3.03
C PHE A 145 -8.02 14.69 2.47
N TYR A 146 -8.20 15.96 2.77
CA TYR A 146 -7.30 17.04 2.40
C TYR A 146 -6.26 17.26 3.49
N LEU A 147 -5.00 17.31 3.12
CA LEU A 147 -3.91 17.58 4.04
C LEU A 147 -3.90 19.07 4.41
N GLY A 148 -3.87 19.38 5.71
CA GLY A 148 -3.75 20.73 6.24
C GLY A 148 -2.44 20.92 7.01
N PRO A 149 -1.94 22.18 7.12
CA PRO A 149 -0.64 22.48 7.68
C PRO A 149 -0.53 22.13 9.17
N ARG A 150 0.66 21.73 9.61
CA ARG A 150 0.95 21.47 11.03
C ARG A 150 1.22 22.73 11.84
N ALA A 151 1.62 23.83 11.22
CA ALA A 151 2.08 25.04 11.89
C ALA A 151 1.04 25.68 12.84
N PHE A 152 -0.25 25.45 12.60
CA PHE A 152 -1.33 26.00 13.41
C PHE A 152 -1.89 24.98 14.43
N ASN A 153 -1.28 23.81 14.53
CA ASN A 153 -1.71 22.75 15.44
C ASN A 153 -0.70 22.62 16.59
N PRO A 154 -1.12 22.88 17.86
CA PRO A 154 -0.23 22.76 19.04
C PRO A 154 0.40 21.35 19.19
N SER A 155 -0.20 20.31 18.60
CA SER A 155 0.34 18.94 18.64
C SER A 155 1.54 18.74 17.72
N GLY A 156 1.91 19.74 16.87
CA GLY A 156 2.93 19.59 15.84
C GLY A 156 2.54 18.69 14.67
N LYS A 157 1.26 18.30 14.57
CA LYS A 157 0.73 17.47 13.49
C LYS A 157 -0.08 18.30 12.52
N GLY A 158 -0.04 17.94 11.24
CA GLY A 158 -1.00 18.40 10.24
C GLY A 158 -2.36 17.74 10.42
N THR A 159 -3.31 18.14 9.61
CA THR A 159 -4.68 17.63 9.67
C THR A 159 -5.05 16.86 8.42
N LEU A 160 -5.94 15.86 8.55
CA LEU A 160 -6.67 15.22 7.45
C LEU A 160 -8.12 15.70 7.52
N ASN A 161 -8.51 16.60 6.61
CA ASN A 161 -9.80 17.30 6.62
C ASN A 161 -10.74 16.74 5.54
N ASN A 162 -12.04 16.85 5.77
CA ASN A 162 -13.05 16.49 4.75
C ASN A 162 -13.24 17.59 3.67
N SER A 163 -12.59 18.75 3.82
CA SER A 163 -12.67 19.87 2.88
C SER A 163 -11.30 20.41 2.53
N ALA A 164 -11.21 21.05 1.36
CA ALA A 164 -9.98 21.63 0.85
C ALA A 164 -9.39 22.67 1.80
N ASN A 165 -8.06 22.71 1.86
CA ASN A 165 -7.32 23.70 2.61
C ASN A 165 -7.23 25.03 1.84
N LEU A 166 -7.57 26.12 2.49
CA LEU A 166 -7.53 27.48 1.89
C LEU A 166 -6.29 28.28 2.32
N VAL A 167 -5.52 27.77 3.28
CA VAL A 167 -4.34 28.45 3.82
C VAL A 167 -3.11 28.11 3.00
N SER A 168 -2.31 29.10 2.62
CA SER A 168 -1.02 28.89 1.99
C SER A 168 0.06 28.72 3.04
N PHE A 169 0.73 27.58 3.01
CA PHE A 169 1.80 27.24 3.94
C PHE A 169 2.74 26.22 3.29
N THR A 170 4.01 26.19 3.72
CA THR A 170 4.95 25.14 3.31
C THR A 170 5.56 24.51 4.56
N ASP A 171 5.26 23.25 4.78
CA ASP A 171 5.97 22.42 5.74
C ASP A 171 7.25 21.86 5.10
N ALA A 172 8.18 21.40 5.93
CA ALA A 172 9.39 20.73 5.44
C ALA A 172 9.87 19.68 6.44
N ILE A 173 10.55 18.65 5.91
CA ILE A 173 11.27 17.65 6.69
C ILE A 173 12.72 17.56 6.20
N LEU A 174 13.60 17.11 7.10
CA LEU A 174 15.00 16.83 6.81
C LEU A 174 15.19 15.33 6.66
N SER A 175 15.88 14.90 5.61
CA SER A 175 16.17 13.48 5.35
C SER A 175 17.21 12.89 6.34
N GLY A 176 17.38 11.58 6.28
CA GLY A 176 18.56 10.87 6.77
C GLY A 176 18.46 10.27 8.17
N LEU A 177 17.38 10.47 8.92
CA LEU A 177 17.19 9.85 10.24
C LEU A 177 15.86 9.11 10.32
N ASP A 178 15.86 8.00 11.04
CA ASP A 178 14.67 7.27 11.43
C ASP A 178 13.75 8.17 12.27
N THR A 179 12.47 8.12 11.97
CA THR A 179 11.45 8.96 12.61
C THR A 179 10.64 8.22 13.66
N LEU A 180 10.82 6.91 13.82
CA LEU A 180 9.97 5.94 14.49
C LEU A 180 8.64 5.64 13.77
N ALA A 181 8.28 6.33 12.70
CA ALA A 181 7.31 5.80 11.76
C ALA A 181 7.99 4.63 11.04
N THR A 182 7.38 3.46 11.00
CA THR A 182 8.09 2.26 10.56
C THR A 182 7.16 1.21 9.96
N SER A 183 7.69 0.49 8.98
CA SER A 183 7.15 -0.78 8.48
C SER A 183 7.53 -1.97 9.38
N GLY A 184 8.31 -1.72 10.44
CA GLY A 184 8.81 -2.69 11.42
C GLY A 184 10.28 -2.44 11.76
N GLN A 185 10.64 -2.46 13.05
CA GLN A 185 12.00 -2.14 13.51
C GLN A 185 13.07 -3.10 13.01
N VAL A 186 12.70 -4.36 12.74
CA VAL A 186 13.56 -5.36 12.11
C VAL A 186 12.78 -5.94 10.93
N PRO A 187 12.97 -5.43 9.72
CA PRO A 187 12.04 -5.63 8.59
C PRO A 187 11.64 -7.08 8.38
N VAL A 188 12.60 -8.00 8.26
CA VAL A 188 12.30 -9.42 8.00
C VAL A 188 11.54 -10.07 9.16
N ILE A 189 11.90 -9.77 10.41
CA ILE A 189 11.24 -10.35 11.59
C ILE A 189 9.87 -9.71 11.80
N ALA A 190 9.77 -8.39 11.66
CA ALA A 190 8.51 -7.67 11.79
C ALA A 190 7.49 -8.15 10.76
N GLN A 191 7.90 -8.29 9.51
CA GLN A 191 7.07 -8.82 8.44
C GLN A 191 6.59 -10.25 8.71
N LEU A 192 7.47 -11.13 9.18
CA LEU A 192 7.11 -12.50 9.54
C LEU A 192 6.07 -12.56 10.67
N LEU A 193 6.10 -11.60 11.58
CA LEU A 193 5.19 -11.52 12.73
C LEU A 193 3.96 -10.66 12.47
N GLU A 194 3.98 -9.77 11.48
CA GLU A 194 2.90 -8.82 11.20
C GLU A 194 1.51 -9.46 11.09
N PRO A 195 1.32 -10.62 10.46
CA PRO A 195 0.01 -11.26 10.41
C PRO A 195 -0.57 -11.61 11.79
N VAL A 196 0.30 -11.72 12.81
CA VAL A 196 -0.08 -12.12 14.18
C VAL A 196 0.05 -10.97 15.17
N VAL A 197 1.09 -10.14 15.05
CA VAL A 197 1.41 -9.03 15.96
C VAL A 197 1.39 -7.71 15.17
N PRO A 198 0.37 -6.87 15.38
CA PRO A 198 0.30 -5.58 14.69
C PRO A 198 1.50 -4.69 15.02
N ILE A 199 2.02 -4.00 14.01
CA ILE A 199 3.06 -3.00 14.18
C ILE A 199 2.44 -1.74 14.75
N THR A 200 2.93 -1.28 15.91
CA THR A 200 2.38 -0.10 16.59
C THR A 200 3.45 0.95 16.87
N VAL A 201 3.03 2.21 16.87
CA VAL A 201 3.88 3.36 17.21
C VAL A 201 3.10 4.40 18.01
N SER A 202 3.76 5.05 18.96
CA SER A 202 3.20 6.27 19.58
C SER A 202 3.28 7.41 18.57
N MET A 203 2.13 7.93 18.13
CA MET A 203 2.08 9.02 17.14
C MET A 203 2.76 10.31 17.61
N SER A 204 2.95 10.50 18.92
CA SER A 204 3.69 11.63 19.49
C SER A 204 5.20 11.42 19.52
N ALA A 205 5.68 10.20 19.35
CA ALA A 205 7.10 9.86 19.32
C ALA A 205 7.71 10.01 17.92
N ILE A 206 6.89 10.08 16.87
CA ILE A 206 7.39 10.30 15.50
C ILE A 206 8.08 11.66 15.41
N SER A 207 9.33 11.66 14.93
CA SER A 207 10.14 12.89 14.79
C SER A 207 9.44 13.90 13.89
N VAL A 208 9.26 15.13 14.40
CA VAL A 208 8.66 16.24 13.63
C VAL A 208 9.69 17.01 12.79
N VAL A 209 10.96 16.68 12.93
CA VAL A 209 12.06 17.26 12.13
C VAL A 209 12.30 16.45 10.86
N ASN A 210 12.31 15.12 11.00
CA ASN A 210 12.60 14.19 9.93
C ASN A 210 11.37 13.57 9.31
N GLY A 211 10.20 13.78 9.90
CA GLY A 211 8.91 13.32 9.40
C GLY A 211 7.80 14.34 9.57
N ILE A 212 6.70 14.07 8.93
CA ILE A 212 5.46 14.86 9.07
C ILE A 212 4.28 13.91 9.26
N VAL A 213 3.42 14.22 10.22
CA VAL A 213 2.21 13.45 10.51
C VAL A 213 0.99 14.30 10.20
N TYR A 214 0.05 13.75 9.43
CA TYR A 214 -1.29 14.31 9.22
C TYR A 214 -2.33 13.39 9.84
N GLN A 215 -3.24 13.93 10.64
CA GLN A 215 -4.20 13.13 11.41
C GLN A 215 -5.62 13.69 11.28
N SER A 216 -6.61 12.79 11.13
CA SER A 216 -8.02 13.16 11.09
C SER A 216 -8.57 13.51 12.48
N GLY A 217 -9.74 14.12 12.54
CA GLY A 217 -10.58 14.06 13.74
C GLY A 217 -10.99 12.62 14.06
N ALA A 218 -11.50 12.39 15.27
CA ALA A 218 -12.07 11.10 15.61
C ALA A 218 -13.23 10.77 14.66
N LEU A 219 -13.24 9.56 14.13
CA LEU A 219 -14.29 9.08 13.24
C LEU A 219 -15.59 8.90 14.02
N SER A 220 -16.66 9.53 13.58
CA SER A 220 -17.98 9.38 14.23
C SER A 220 -18.56 7.99 14.02
N SER A 221 -18.20 7.32 12.94
CA SER A 221 -18.49 5.92 12.64
C SER A 221 -17.21 5.24 12.17
N GLY A 222 -17.10 3.93 12.38
CA GLY A 222 -15.99 3.17 11.85
C GLY A 222 -15.94 3.23 10.31
N ILE A 223 -14.77 2.96 9.75
CA ILE A 223 -14.58 2.88 8.30
C ILE A 223 -13.89 1.56 7.95
N LYS A 224 -14.50 0.78 7.06
CA LYS A 224 -13.96 -0.50 6.59
C LYS A 224 -13.19 -0.30 5.31
N LEU A 225 -11.87 -0.15 5.40
CA LEU A 225 -10.99 0.05 4.25
C LEU A 225 -10.91 -1.24 3.42
N ARG A 226 -11.11 -1.12 2.11
CA ARG A 226 -10.99 -2.24 1.16
C ARG A 226 -10.42 -1.72 -0.15
N GLY A 227 -9.18 -2.06 -0.45
CA GLY A 227 -8.52 -1.65 -1.69
C GLY A 227 -7.25 -0.84 -1.49
N ILE A 228 -6.96 0.07 -2.40
CA ILE A 228 -5.68 0.77 -2.52
C ILE A 228 -5.80 2.21 -2.00
N PRO A 229 -5.16 2.57 -0.86
CA PRO A 229 -5.02 3.96 -0.47
C PRO A 229 -4.09 4.71 -1.44
N LYS A 230 -4.48 5.93 -1.83
CA LYS A 230 -3.72 6.77 -2.77
C LYS A 230 -3.41 8.13 -2.14
N LEU A 231 -2.16 8.55 -2.28
CA LEU A 231 -1.72 9.88 -1.86
C LEU A 231 -1.31 10.69 -3.09
N ASN A 232 -2.01 11.80 -3.33
CA ASN A 232 -1.58 12.83 -4.25
C ASN A 232 -1.02 13.99 -3.43
N ILE A 233 0.27 14.28 -3.57
CA ILE A 233 0.97 15.23 -2.72
C ILE A 233 1.86 16.16 -3.53
N TRP A 234 1.85 17.43 -3.17
CA TRP A 234 2.77 18.43 -3.70
C TRP A 234 4.04 18.45 -2.86
N ILE A 235 5.20 18.33 -3.51
CA ILE A 235 6.50 18.33 -2.85
C ILE A 235 7.49 19.23 -3.57
N THR A 236 8.52 19.66 -2.81
CA THR A 236 9.66 20.44 -3.32
C THR A 236 10.93 19.81 -2.78
N PRO A 237 11.55 18.87 -3.50
CA PRO A 237 12.81 18.25 -3.07
C PRO A 237 13.98 19.20 -3.29
N SER A 238 14.96 19.23 -2.36
CA SER A 238 16.16 20.05 -2.50
C SER A 238 17.27 19.34 -3.29
N LEU A 239 17.15 18.05 -3.56
CA LEU A 239 18.05 17.28 -4.42
C LEU A 239 17.31 16.58 -5.56
N ALA A 240 18.05 16.18 -6.58
CA ALA A 240 17.49 15.44 -7.73
C ALA A 240 17.07 14.02 -7.35
N GLN A 241 17.72 13.43 -6.37
CA GLN A 241 17.36 12.15 -5.78
C GLN A 241 16.72 12.40 -4.42
N ALA A 242 15.54 11.86 -4.21
CA ALA A 242 14.81 11.92 -2.95
C ALA A 242 13.91 10.70 -2.82
N GLU A 243 13.69 10.28 -1.60
CA GLU A 243 12.77 9.20 -1.25
C GLU A 243 11.73 9.72 -0.28
N LEU A 244 10.52 9.19 -0.40
CA LEU A 244 9.48 9.34 0.61
C LEU A 244 8.91 7.97 0.92
N VAL A 245 8.72 7.70 2.20
CA VAL A 245 7.96 6.55 2.68
C VAL A 245 6.72 7.08 3.40
N VAL A 246 5.58 6.51 3.04
CA VAL A 246 4.28 6.91 3.60
C VAL A 246 3.67 5.73 4.31
N TYR A 247 3.20 5.98 5.53
CA TYR A 247 2.56 4.99 6.39
C TYR A 247 1.14 5.46 6.70
N LEU A 248 0.17 4.57 6.61
CA LEU A 248 -1.21 4.80 7.02
C LEU A 248 -1.46 4.07 8.34
N TYR A 249 -1.97 4.78 9.34
CA TYR A 249 -2.22 4.27 10.68
C TYR A 249 -3.69 4.40 11.09
N ASP A 250 -4.15 3.41 11.84
CA ASP A 250 -5.32 3.45 12.69
C ASP A 250 -4.88 3.91 14.09
N VAL A 251 -5.33 5.08 14.52
CA VAL A 251 -4.89 5.71 15.77
C VAL A 251 -6.00 5.67 16.80
N ASP A 252 -5.73 5.01 17.91
CA ASP A 252 -6.67 4.88 19.03
C ASP A 252 -6.78 6.16 19.88
N SER A 253 -7.61 6.10 20.93
CA SER A 253 -7.84 7.23 21.84
C SER A 253 -6.61 7.59 22.68
N THR A 254 -5.64 6.68 22.84
CA THR A 254 -4.39 6.90 23.60
C THR A 254 -3.33 7.58 22.74
N GLY A 255 -3.52 7.64 21.42
CA GLY A 255 -2.55 8.15 20.46
C GLY A 255 -1.57 7.07 19.95
N THR A 256 -1.87 5.80 20.20
CA THR A 256 -1.15 4.68 19.61
C THR A 256 -1.67 4.44 18.20
N GLY A 257 -0.79 4.50 17.21
CA GLY A 257 -1.07 4.17 15.82
C GLY A 257 -0.73 2.72 15.53
N THR A 258 -1.69 1.96 15.01
CA THR A 258 -1.48 0.63 14.45
C THR A 258 -1.31 0.74 12.94
N LEU A 259 -0.25 0.18 12.39
CA LEU A 259 0.04 0.26 10.95
C LEU A 259 -1.02 -0.49 10.16
N ILE A 260 -1.68 0.22 9.25
CA ILE A 260 -2.63 -0.36 8.30
C ILE A 260 -1.88 -0.83 7.05
N THR A 261 -1.09 0.06 6.48
CA THR A 261 -0.31 -0.19 5.26
C THR A 261 0.71 0.93 5.04
N HIS A 262 1.65 0.72 4.12
CA HIS A 262 2.69 1.67 3.76
C HIS A 262 3.06 1.57 2.28
N GLY A 263 3.92 2.48 1.83
CA GLY A 263 4.50 2.42 0.49
C GLY A 263 5.57 3.49 0.26
N PRO A 264 6.64 3.17 -0.48
CA PRO A 264 7.70 4.10 -0.85
C PRO A 264 7.43 4.75 -2.20
N VAL A 265 8.08 5.89 -2.41
CA VAL A 265 8.28 6.49 -3.74
C VAL A 265 9.67 7.09 -3.82
N SER A 266 10.42 6.76 -4.87
CA SER A 266 11.76 7.28 -5.12
C SER A 266 11.77 8.21 -6.33
N LEU A 267 12.45 9.32 -6.20
CA LEU A 267 12.74 10.28 -7.27
C LEU A 267 14.19 10.14 -7.67
N HIS A 268 14.47 9.99 -8.97
CA HIS A 268 15.82 9.81 -9.48
C HIS A 268 16.32 11.01 -10.31
N SER A 269 15.43 11.89 -10.73
CA SER A 269 15.74 13.02 -11.64
C SER A 269 14.87 14.24 -11.41
N ALA A 270 14.50 14.51 -10.15
CA ALA A 270 13.77 15.73 -9.81
C ALA A 270 14.64 16.97 -10.06
N THR A 271 14.04 18.09 -10.41
CA THR A 271 14.76 19.36 -10.46
C THR A 271 14.81 19.93 -9.03
N PRO A 272 15.99 20.12 -8.43
CA PRO A 272 16.10 20.67 -7.08
C PRO A 272 15.38 22.01 -6.93
N GLY A 273 14.61 22.16 -5.85
CA GLY A 273 13.83 23.35 -5.56
C GLY A 273 12.56 23.56 -6.40
N LYS A 274 12.29 22.68 -7.39
CA LYS A 274 11.07 22.75 -8.19
C LYS A 274 9.93 21.99 -7.52
N THR A 275 8.80 22.64 -7.33
CA THR A 275 7.58 21.99 -6.84
C THR A 275 7.00 21.06 -7.92
N ILE A 276 6.70 19.82 -7.53
CA ILE A 276 6.06 18.81 -8.37
C ILE A 276 4.89 18.17 -7.60
N GLN A 277 3.95 17.61 -8.33
CA GLN A 277 2.91 16.77 -7.77
C GLN A 277 3.31 15.31 -7.95
N LEU A 278 3.28 14.55 -6.86
CA LEU A 278 3.42 13.10 -6.88
C LEU A 278 2.06 12.43 -6.68
N SER A 279 1.84 11.37 -7.42
CA SER A 279 0.75 10.43 -7.16
C SER A 279 1.37 9.09 -6.80
N MET A 280 1.04 8.57 -5.62
CA MET A 280 1.53 7.28 -5.17
C MET A 280 0.42 6.42 -4.59
N GLU A 281 0.56 5.13 -4.73
CA GLU A 281 -0.29 4.13 -4.11
C GLU A 281 0.43 3.50 -2.93
N LEU A 282 -0.27 3.40 -1.80
CA LEU A 282 0.17 2.51 -0.72
C LEU A 282 -0.19 1.07 -1.09
N THR A 283 0.37 0.11 -0.39
CA THR A 283 0.00 -1.28 -0.59
C THR A 283 -1.48 -1.47 -0.30
N ALA A 284 -2.19 -2.20 -1.15
CA ALA A 284 -3.62 -2.49 -0.97
C ALA A 284 -3.86 -3.21 0.37
N THR A 285 -5.04 -2.99 0.95
CA THR A 285 -5.35 -3.52 2.27
C THR A 285 -6.84 -3.77 2.48
N ALA A 286 -7.15 -4.60 3.48
CA ALA A 286 -8.46 -4.71 4.09
C ALA A 286 -8.32 -4.53 5.61
N TRP A 287 -8.87 -3.43 6.13
CA TRP A 287 -8.74 -3.03 7.52
C TRP A 287 -10.01 -2.36 8.04
N ASP A 288 -10.41 -2.68 9.25
CA ASP A 288 -11.58 -2.09 9.90
C ASP A 288 -11.14 -1.11 10.99
N VAL A 289 -11.28 0.19 10.72
CA VAL A 289 -11.00 1.26 11.69
C VAL A 289 -12.23 1.49 12.54
N PRO A 290 -12.17 1.34 13.87
CA PRO A 290 -13.32 1.52 14.76
C PRO A 290 -13.81 2.97 14.84
N ALA A 291 -15.06 3.17 15.24
CA ALA A 291 -15.57 4.48 15.65
C ALA A 291 -14.76 5.02 16.85
N GLY A 292 -14.53 6.33 16.87
CA GLY A 292 -13.70 7.00 17.88
C GLY A 292 -12.20 7.00 17.58
N HIS A 293 -11.72 6.09 16.73
CA HIS A 293 -10.35 6.11 16.22
C HIS A 293 -10.16 7.21 15.18
N ARG A 294 -8.93 7.41 14.74
CA ARG A 294 -8.52 8.41 13.76
C ARG A 294 -7.68 7.73 12.67
N LEU A 295 -7.79 8.20 11.45
CA LEU A 295 -6.80 7.90 10.43
C LEU A 295 -5.64 8.89 10.53
N ALA A 296 -4.41 8.39 10.40
CA ALA A 296 -3.24 9.23 10.27
C ALA A 296 -2.33 8.71 9.17
N ILE A 297 -1.65 9.62 8.47
CA ILE A 297 -0.49 9.30 7.66
C ILE A 297 0.75 9.91 8.28
N ALA A 298 1.84 9.15 8.32
CA ALA A 298 3.18 9.66 8.54
C ALA A 298 3.95 9.62 7.22
N ILE A 299 4.82 10.59 6.99
CA ILE A 299 5.68 10.67 5.81
C ILE A 299 7.08 11.00 6.29
N ASP A 300 8.06 10.21 5.88
CA ASP A 300 9.47 10.46 6.10
C ASP A 300 10.29 10.12 4.85
N THR A 301 11.61 9.98 4.99
CA THR A 301 12.54 9.78 3.88
C THR A 301 13.40 8.53 4.03
N TYR A 302 13.10 7.69 5.01
CA TYR A 302 13.87 6.49 5.28
C TYR A 302 13.04 5.44 6.00
N ASP A 303 13.07 4.22 5.47
CA ASP A 303 12.63 3.02 6.17
C ASP A 303 13.56 1.86 5.79
N PRO A 304 14.05 1.07 6.75
CA PRO A 304 15.02 -0.01 6.51
C PRO A 304 14.49 -1.13 5.60
N LEU A 305 13.17 -1.24 5.41
CA LEU A 305 12.58 -2.18 4.45
C LEU A 305 12.87 -1.76 3.00
N TYR A 306 12.92 -0.45 2.74
CA TYR A 306 12.94 0.08 1.37
C TYR A 306 14.29 0.63 0.95
N SER A 307 15.09 1.12 1.89
CA SER A 307 16.34 1.80 1.57
C SER A 307 17.40 1.61 2.62
N VAL A 308 18.61 1.95 2.23
CA VAL A 308 19.72 2.15 3.17
C VAL A 308 19.85 3.64 3.47
N PRO A 309 20.33 4.04 4.68
CA PRO A 309 20.48 5.45 5.01
C PRO A 309 21.36 6.16 3.99
N THR A 310 20.84 7.26 3.42
CA THR A 310 21.65 8.11 2.55
C THR A 310 22.62 8.98 3.36
N LEU A 311 23.84 9.12 2.87
CA LEU A 311 24.81 10.06 3.44
C LEU A 311 24.56 11.51 3.00
N SER A 312 23.75 11.71 1.96
CA SER A 312 23.42 13.03 1.44
C SER A 312 22.16 13.55 2.11
N LEU A 313 22.32 14.56 2.96
CA LEU A 313 21.17 15.23 3.58
C LEU A 313 20.44 16.11 2.55
N TYR A 314 19.13 16.02 2.52
CA TYR A 314 18.26 16.86 1.71
C TYR A 314 16.99 17.23 2.49
N THR A 315 16.28 18.23 2.01
CA THR A 315 14.98 18.59 2.54
C THR A 315 13.89 18.29 1.52
N VAL A 316 12.71 18.00 2.02
CA VAL A 316 11.49 17.92 1.21
C VAL A 316 10.48 18.90 1.78
N GLY A 317 10.13 19.90 0.97
CA GLY A 317 9.06 20.83 1.29
C GLY A 317 7.70 20.27 0.88
N PHE A 318 6.65 20.60 1.65
CA PHE A 318 5.25 20.21 1.40
C PHE A 318 4.42 21.49 1.25
N PRO A 319 4.38 22.11 0.06
CA PRO A 319 3.60 23.32 -0.16
C PRO A 319 2.11 23.01 -0.23
N LEU A 320 1.32 23.72 0.57
CA LEU A 320 -0.13 23.67 0.62
C LEU A 320 -0.70 25.03 0.22
N SER A 321 -1.73 25.05 -0.59
CA SER A 321 -2.50 26.27 -0.94
C SER A 321 -3.81 25.87 -1.61
N ALA A 322 -4.70 26.84 -1.87
CA ALA A 322 -5.92 26.58 -2.63
C ALA A 322 -5.67 25.93 -3.99
N GLY A 323 -4.54 26.27 -4.66
CA GLY A 323 -4.14 25.69 -5.95
C GLY A 323 -3.23 24.47 -5.85
N LYS A 324 -2.82 24.07 -4.65
CA LYS A 324 -1.96 22.91 -4.40
C LYS A 324 -2.52 22.07 -3.27
N GLN A 325 -3.63 21.38 -3.56
CA GLN A 325 -4.24 20.47 -2.60
C GLN A 325 -3.51 19.13 -2.62
N SER A 326 -3.01 18.73 -1.46
CA SER A 326 -2.53 17.36 -1.22
C SER A 326 -3.65 16.55 -0.60
N VAL A 327 -3.89 15.34 -1.09
CA VAL A 327 -5.05 14.55 -0.68
C VAL A 327 -4.69 13.08 -0.47
N LEU A 328 -5.20 12.50 0.60
CA LEU A 328 -5.28 11.07 0.81
C LEU A 328 -6.66 10.59 0.38
N THR A 329 -6.69 9.58 -0.48
CA THR A 329 -7.93 8.94 -0.92
C THR A 329 -7.92 7.48 -0.47
N VAL A 330 -8.98 7.03 0.18
CA VAL A 330 -9.15 5.65 0.62
C VAL A 330 -10.43 5.05 0.05
N GLN A 331 -10.36 3.78 -0.29
CA GLN A 331 -11.50 2.97 -0.72
C GLN A 331 -12.09 2.27 0.50
N TYR A 332 -13.42 2.26 0.63
CA TYR A 332 -14.09 1.67 1.80
C TYR A 332 -15.46 1.08 1.45
N VAL A 333 -15.94 0.21 2.32
CA VAL A 333 -17.33 -0.29 2.33
C VAL A 333 -18.03 0.15 3.61
N ASN A 334 -19.36 0.22 3.56
CA ASN A 334 -20.21 0.57 4.70
C ASN A 334 -20.37 -0.59 5.69
#